data_7d603beabaf7fda92b4ddd60d8b2dd2d
#
_entry.id   7d603beabaf7fda92b4ddd60d8b2dd2d
#
_cell.length_a   1.000
_cell.length_b   1.000
_cell.length_c   1.000
_cell.angle_alpha   90.00
_cell.angle_beta   90.00
_cell.angle_gamma   90.00
#
_symmetry.space_group_name_H-M   'P 1'
#
loop_
_entity.id
_entity.type
_entity.pdbx_description
1 polymer ?
#
loop_
_entity_poly.entity_id
_entity_poly.type
_entity_poly.pdbx_seq_one_letter_code
_entity_poly.pdbx_strand_id
1 'polypeptide(L)'
;MRGRIAAASPIVEVEARLAGRDESLQLTGVDTFALARTTPALLPQAADPSDRFAMLAEDRIFLSTEASTALRTQVGEVLRLQSGTRVLDLTVAGQLPGVTDGRRMAVMDIAAVQRDFAMLGRLTRIDLRLAAGVSPGTARDALQAMLPAGVVIQAPAEAENQAANLSRAYRVNLTMLAAMALLTGGFLVFSAQALSVVR
;
A
#
# COMPACT_ATOMS: atom_id res chain seq x y z
N MET A 1 -21.79 -16.80 14.07
CA MET A 1 -20.79 -16.29 13.13
C MET A 1 -19.59 -17.20 12.87
N ARG A 2 -19.22 -18.10 13.77
CA ARG A 2 -18.07 -19.01 13.63
C ARG A 2 -18.03 -19.90 12.37
N GLY A 3 -19.05 -19.92 11.53
CA GLY A 3 -19.08 -20.73 10.30
C GLY A 3 -18.95 -19.94 8.98
N ARG A 4 -18.93 -18.62 9.02
CA ARG A 4 -18.91 -17.79 7.79
C ARG A 4 -17.53 -17.22 7.44
N ILE A 5 -16.67 -17.06 8.44
CA ILE A 5 -15.30 -16.56 8.29
C ILE A 5 -14.34 -17.72 8.51
N ALA A 6 -13.52 -18.02 7.51
CA ALA A 6 -12.51 -19.08 7.57
C ALA A 6 -11.21 -18.60 8.22
N ALA A 7 -10.83 -17.34 7.98
CA ALA A 7 -9.65 -16.72 8.55
C ALA A 7 -9.79 -15.20 8.61
N ALA A 8 -9.07 -14.58 9.54
CA ALA A 8 -8.94 -13.13 9.67
C ALA A 8 -7.48 -12.78 9.92
N SER A 9 -6.99 -11.70 9.32
CA SER A 9 -5.62 -11.17 9.52
C SER A 9 -5.69 -9.69 9.85
N PRO A 10 -5.15 -9.27 11.00
CA PRO A 10 -4.99 -7.86 11.32
C PRO A 10 -3.90 -7.24 10.44
N ILE A 11 -4.11 -6.03 9.98
CA ILE A 11 -3.19 -5.27 9.14
C ILE A 11 -3.02 -3.86 9.70
N VAL A 12 -1.77 -3.41 9.76
CA VAL A 12 -1.42 -2.01 10.03
C VAL A 12 -0.68 -1.46 8.83
N GLU A 13 -1.17 -0.37 8.26
CA GLU A 13 -0.51 0.32 7.16
C GLU A 13 -0.07 1.70 7.61
N VAL A 14 1.17 2.02 7.33
CA VAL A 14 1.76 3.34 7.58
C VAL A 14 2.56 3.78 6.37
N GLU A 15 2.59 5.07 6.12
CA GLU A 15 3.51 5.65 5.15
C GLU A 15 4.80 6.02 5.89
N ALA A 16 5.88 5.31 5.60
CA ALA A 16 7.19 5.53 6.19
C ALA A 16 8.07 6.32 5.22
N ARG A 17 8.74 7.36 5.72
CA ARG A 17 9.71 8.14 4.94
C ARG A 17 11.10 7.56 5.07
N LEU A 18 11.89 7.64 4.03
CA LEU A 18 13.30 7.29 4.10
C LEU A 18 14.09 8.42 4.79
N ALA A 19 14.95 8.04 5.73
CA ALA A 19 15.78 9.02 6.43
C ALA A 19 16.77 9.67 5.45
N GLY A 20 16.75 11.00 5.38
CA GLY A 20 17.64 11.77 4.50
C GLY A 20 17.26 11.76 3.02
N ARG A 21 16.08 11.24 2.66
CA ARG A 21 15.55 11.25 1.29
C ARG A 21 14.11 11.75 1.27
N ASP A 22 13.69 12.33 0.15
CA ASP A 22 12.30 12.78 -0.05
C ASP A 22 11.43 11.66 -0.68
N GLU A 23 11.68 10.44 -0.24
CA GLU A 23 11.00 9.24 -0.73
C GLU A 23 10.19 8.62 0.40
N SER A 24 9.01 8.12 0.07
CA SER A 24 8.17 7.37 1.00
C SER A 24 7.90 5.96 0.51
N LEU A 25 7.60 5.08 1.44
CA LEU A 25 7.32 3.67 1.24
C LEU A 25 6.08 3.29 2.03
N GLN A 26 5.14 2.60 1.39
CA GLN A 26 4.01 2.00 2.10
C GLN A 26 4.51 0.80 2.89
N LEU A 27 4.49 0.92 4.22
CA LEU A 27 4.87 -0.14 5.13
C LEU A 27 3.63 -0.82 5.70
N THR A 28 3.55 -2.14 5.54
CA THR A 28 2.44 -2.97 5.98
C THR A 28 2.91 -3.93 7.07
N GLY A 29 2.39 -3.75 8.27
CA GLY A 29 2.55 -4.67 9.39
C GLY A 29 1.56 -5.81 9.29
N VAL A 30 2.03 -7.05 9.31
CA VAL A 30 1.22 -8.25 9.16
C VAL A 30 1.49 -9.27 10.26
N ASP A 31 0.45 -10.00 10.65
CA ASP A 31 0.60 -11.24 11.40
C ASP A 31 0.88 -12.37 10.40
N THR A 32 2.10 -12.84 10.39
CA THR A 32 2.59 -13.86 9.45
C THR A 32 1.75 -15.14 9.46
N PHE A 33 1.29 -15.58 10.63
CA PHE A 33 0.50 -16.82 10.75
C PHE A 33 -0.94 -16.64 10.22
N ALA A 34 -1.52 -15.48 10.45
CA ALA A 34 -2.84 -15.15 9.93
C ALA A 34 -2.80 -14.86 8.43
N LEU A 35 -1.76 -14.18 7.96
CA LEU A 35 -1.56 -13.78 6.57
C LEU A 35 -1.56 -14.98 5.61
N ALA A 36 -0.85 -16.06 5.97
CA ALA A 36 -0.79 -17.28 5.16
C ALA A 36 -2.19 -17.87 4.85
N ARG A 37 -3.15 -17.62 5.72
CA ARG A 37 -4.53 -18.12 5.60
C ARG A 37 -5.48 -17.15 4.93
N THR A 38 -5.18 -15.86 4.92
CA THR A 38 -6.05 -14.79 4.38
C THR A 38 -5.57 -14.29 3.03
N THR A 39 -4.34 -13.81 2.95
CA THR A 39 -3.77 -13.13 1.77
C THR A 39 -2.38 -13.70 1.44
N PRO A 40 -2.28 -14.93 0.89
CA PRO A 40 -1.00 -15.57 0.60
C PRO A 40 -0.10 -14.77 -0.35
N ALA A 41 -0.69 -13.91 -1.18
CA ALA A 41 0.07 -13.04 -2.10
C ALA A 41 1.00 -12.05 -1.38
N LEU A 42 0.71 -11.70 -0.12
CA LEU A 42 1.57 -10.83 0.69
C LEU A 42 2.60 -11.61 1.52
N LEU A 43 2.67 -12.94 1.40
CA LEU A 43 3.65 -13.73 2.12
C LEU A 43 5.06 -13.35 1.70
N PRO A 44 5.89 -12.89 2.64
CA PRO A 44 7.28 -12.61 2.37
C PRO A 44 8.06 -13.90 2.09
N GLN A 45 9.06 -13.79 1.24
CA GLN A 45 10.03 -14.85 1.00
C GLN A 45 11.40 -14.36 1.49
N ALA A 46 11.93 -15.01 2.52
CA ALA A 46 13.27 -14.75 3.00
C ALA A 46 14.31 -15.17 1.94
N ALA A 47 15.36 -14.37 1.80
CA ALA A 47 16.44 -14.68 0.87
C ALA A 47 17.28 -15.86 1.36
N ASP A 48 17.41 -16.01 2.69
CA ASP A 48 18.03 -17.18 3.30
C ASP A 48 16.93 -18.17 3.75
N PRO A 49 16.79 -19.32 3.07
CA PRO A 49 15.78 -20.33 3.44
C PRO A 49 16.01 -20.96 4.82
N SER A 50 17.21 -20.81 5.40
CA SER A 50 17.53 -21.33 6.74
C SER A 50 17.00 -20.41 7.85
N ASP A 51 16.78 -19.13 7.57
CA ASP A 51 16.23 -18.16 8.52
C ASP A 51 14.69 -18.22 8.52
N ARG A 52 14.15 -19.25 9.15
CA ARG A 52 12.70 -19.49 9.26
C ARG A 52 11.97 -18.43 10.08
N PHE A 53 12.69 -17.65 10.86
CA PHE A 53 12.15 -16.65 11.76
C PHE A 53 12.36 -15.21 11.27
N ALA A 54 12.97 -15.02 10.08
CA ALA A 54 13.19 -13.70 9.50
C ALA A 54 11.92 -12.85 9.46
N MET A 55 10.76 -13.48 9.25
CA MET A 55 9.46 -12.79 9.15
C MET A 55 8.91 -12.34 10.52
N LEU A 56 9.43 -12.86 11.62
CA LEU A 56 9.04 -12.51 12.99
C LEU A 56 10.06 -11.59 13.66
N ALA A 57 11.18 -11.35 13.01
CA ALA A 57 12.21 -10.49 13.55
C ALA A 57 11.82 -9.01 13.39
N GLU A 58 11.99 -8.24 14.46
CA GLU A 58 11.53 -6.87 14.57
C GLU A 58 12.31 -5.88 13.70
N ASP A 59 13.53 -6.24 13.31
CA ASP A 59 14.47 -5.46 12.50
C ASP A 59 14.52 -5.89 11.03
N ARG A 60 13.59 -6.73 10.59
CA ARG A 60 13.55 -7.28 9.24
C ARG A 60 12.42 -6.68 8.42
N ILE A 61 12.75 -6.35 7.17
CA ILE A 61 11.79 -5.81 6.21
C ILE A 61 11.87 -6.59 4.89
N PHE A 62 10.73 -6.80 4.27
CA PHE A 62 10.59 -7.47 2.97
C PHE A 62 10.01 -6.49 1.97
N LEU A 63 10.61 -6.41 0.79
CA LEU A 63 10.27 -5.39 -0.20
C LEU A 63 9.61 -6.00 -1.44
N SER A 64 8.67 -5.28 -2.05
CA SER A 64 8.26 -5.59 -3.42
C SER A 64 9.41 -5.31 -4.39
N THR A 65 9.39 -5.94 -5.56
CA THR A 65 10.39 -5.73 -6.62
C THR A 65 10.48 -4.25 -7.00
N GLU A 66 9.33 -3.59 -7.09
CA GLU A 66 9.23 -2.17 -7.43
C GLU A 66 9.80 -1.28 -6.32
N ALA A 67 9.61 -1.65 -5.05
CA ALA A 67 10.21 -0.93 -3.93
C ALA A 67 11.73 -1.08 -3.95
N SER A 68 12.25 -2.30 -4.10
CA SER A 68 13.70 -2.55 -4.18
C SER A 68 14.36 -1.78 -5.33
N THR A 69 13.71 -1.78 -6.50
CA THR A 69 14.21 -1.06 -7.68
C THR A 69 14.19 0.45 -7.48
N ALA A 70 13.08 1.00 -6.99
CA ALA A 70 12.93 2.44 -6.79
C ALA A 70 13.89 2.96 -5.72
N LEU A 71 14.06 2.23 -4.63
CA LEU A 71 14.94 2.60 -3.52
C LEU A 71 16.40 2.25 -3.77
N ARG A 72 16.70 1.52 -4.85
CA ARG A 72 18.03 1.03 -5.21
C ARG A 72 18.68 0.27 -4.05
N THR A 73 17.91 -0.64 -3.45
CA THR A 73 18.35 -1.42 -2.29
C THR A 73 18.25 -2.92 -2.59
N GLN A 74 19.14 -3.69 -1.97
CA GLN A 74 19.25 -5.13 -2.16
C GLN A 74 19.06 -5.87 -0.84
N VAL A 75 18.85 -7.16 -0.93
CA VAL A 75 18.79 -8.04 0.23
C VAL A 75 20.10 -7.97 1.01
N GLY A 76 20.00 -7.89 2.33
CA GLY A 76 21.12 -7.73 3.25
C GLY A 76 21.49 -6.28 3.55
N GLU A 77 21.03 -5.32 2.78
CA GLU A 77 21.27 -3.90 3.05
C GLU A 77 20.34 -3.37 4.14
N VAL A 78 20.80 -2.31 4.79
CA VAL A 78 20.03 -1.61 5.84
C VAL A 78 19.26 -0.45 5.23
N LEU A 79 17.96 -0.48 5.38
CA LEU A 79 17.06 0.60 5.01
C LEU A 79 16.72 1.44 6.24
N ARG A 80 16.94 2.75 6.15
CA ARG A 80 16.65 3.69 7.23
C ARG A 80 15.30 4.34 7.04
N LEU A 81 14.36 4.05 7.93
CA LEU A 81 13.03 4.63 7.90
C LEU A 81 12.86 5.62 9.05
N GLN A 82 12.21 6.74 8.76
CA GLN A 82 11.87 7.74 9.75
C GLN A 82 10.48 7.48 10.35
N SER A 83 10.42 7.39 11.67
CA SER A 83 9.18 7.33 12.44
C SER A 83 9.14 8.48 13.45
N GLY A 84 8.42 9.55 13.12
CA GLY A 84 8.44 10.78 13.91
C GLY A 84 9.86 11.37 14.00
N THR A 85 10.42 11.42 15.21
CA THR A 85 11.80 11.89 15.47
C THR A 85 12.83 10.76 15.51
N ARG A 86 12.40 9.49 15.39
CA ARG A 86 13.29 8.32 15.45
C ARG A 86 13.64 7.86 14.05
N VAL A 87 14.84 7.32 13.90
CA VAL A 87 15.28 6.59 12.71
C VAL A 87 15.39 5.12 13.07
N LEU A 88 14.80 4.29 12.24
CA LEU A 88 14.78 2.84 12.38
C LEU A 88 15.71 2.24 11.33
N ASP A 89 16.65 1.45 11.74
CA ASP A 89 17.54 0.69 10.86
C ASP A 89 16.96 -0.71 10.65
N LEU A 90 16.44 -0.98 9.44
CA LEU A 90 15.79 -2.25 9.09
C LEU A 90 16.59 -2.97 8.01
N THR A 91 16.92 -4.24 8.26
CA THR A 91 17.63 -5.05 7.27
C THR A 91 16.65 -5.65 6.26
N VAL A 92 16.93 -5.48 4.98
CA VAL A 92 16.15 -6.11 3.90
C VAL A 92 16.42 -7.62 3.92
N ALA A 93 15.47 -8.39 4.42
CA ALA A 93 15.59 -9.85 4.63
C ALA A 93 15.11 -10.67 3.43
N GLY A 94 14.40 -10.06 2.47
CA GLY A 94 13.88 -10.78 1.33
C GLY A 94 12.87 -9.97 0.53
N GLN A 95 12.04 -10.66 -0.24
CA GLN A 95 11.14 -10.08 -1.22
C GLN A 95 9.68 -10.51 -1.03
N LEU A 96 8.77 -9.80 -1.72
CA LEU A 96 7.33 -10.06 -1.81
C LEU A 96 6.97 -10.51 -3.23
N PRO A 97 7.19 -11.78 -3.58
CA PRO A 97 7.03 -12.25 -4.96
C PRO A 97 5.58 -12.19 -5.46
N GLY A 98 4.60 -12.21 -4.56
CA GLY A 98 3.19 -12.14 -4.93
C GLY A 98 2.66 -10.72 -5.19
N VAL A 99 3.48 -9.68 -5.01
CA VAL A 99 3.13 -8.30 -5.33
C VAL A 99 3.64 -7.96 -6.72
N THR A 100 2.76 -8.06 -7.71
CA THR A 100 3.11 -7.89 -9.14
C THR A 100 2.41 -6.70 -9.81
N ASP A 101 1.68 -5.92 -9.03
CA ASP A 101 0.84 -4.81 -9.52
C ASP A 101 1.54 -3.45 -9.58
N GLY A 102 2.86 -3.43 -9.49
CA GLY A 102 3.66 -2.20 -9.55
C GLY A 102 3.68 -1.37 -8.26
N ARG A 103 3.11 -1.87 -7.17
CA ARG A 103 3.11 -1.15 -5.89
C ARG A 103 4.47 -1.19 -5.20
N ARG A 104 4.91 -0.01 -4.75
CA ARG A 104 6.09 0.14 -3.89
C ARG A 104 5.67 -0.09 -2.44
N MET A 105 5.78 -1.31 -1.98
CA MET A 105 5.41 -1.65 -0.61
C MET A 105 6.46 -2.48 0.09
N ALA A 106 6.41 -2.42 1.41
CA ALA A 106 7.20 -3.26 2.29
C ALA A 106 6.30 -3.97 3.31
N VAL A 107 6.75 -5.11 3.78
CA VAL A 107 6.08 -5.88 4.83
C VAL A 107 7.06 -6.17 5.95
N MET A 108 6.59 -6.06 7.18
CA MET A 108 7.30 -6.51 8.39
C MET A 108 6.30 -7.01 9.44
N ASP A 109 6.82 -7.52 10.56
CA ASP A 109 5.99 -7.99 11.66
C ASP A 109 5.08 -6.88 12.19
N ILE A 110 3.80 -7.21 12.46
CA ILE A 110 2.79 -6.23 12.89
C ILE A 110 3.12 -5.61 14.25
N ALA A 111 3.70 -6.38 15.18
CA ALA A 111 4.03 -5.87 16.51
C ALA A 111 5.16 -4.84 16.42
N ALA A 112 6.13 -5.06 15.54
CA ALA A 112 7.19 -4.10 15.27
C ALA A 112 6.63 -2.80 14.67
N VAL A 113 5.74 -2.87 13.66
CA VAL A 113 5.11 -1.67 13.10
C VAL A 113 4.29 -0.92 14.15
N GLN A 114 3.50 -1.63 14.94
CA GLN A 114 2.68 -1.00 15.99
C GLN A 114 3.52 -0.27 17.02
N ARG A 115 4.63 -0.89 17.46
CA ARG A 115 5.54 -0.29 18.45
C ARG A 115 6.29 0.90 17.88
N ASP A 116 6.87 0.74 16.69
CA ASP A 116 7.83 1.70 16.14
C ASP A 116 7.18 2.90 15.47
N PHE A 117 5.94 2.77 15.01
CA PHE A 117 5.16 3.83 14.37
C PHE A 117 4.00 4.37 15.22
N ALA A 118 4.04 4.16 16.54
CA ALA A 118 3.03 4.64 17.47
C ALA A 118 1.59 4.19 17.15
N MET A 119 1.47 2.95 16.65
CA MET A 119 0.20 2.33 16.27
C MET A 119 -0.26 1.25 17.27
N LEU A 120 0.29 1.23 18.49
CA LEU A 120 -0.09 0.25 19.51
C LEU A 120 -1.60 0.23 19.75
N GLY A 121 -2.19 -0.96 19.70
CA GLY A 121 -3.65 -1.17 19.87
C GLY A 121 -4.51 -0.66 18.71
N ARG A 122 -3.91 -0.23 17.61
CA ARG A 122 -4.62 0.27 16.42
C ARG A 122 -4.38 -0.65 15.23
N LEU A 123 -5.41 -0.79 14.40
CA LEU A 123 -5.36 -1.49 13.12
C LEU A 123 -5.88 -0.55 12.02
N THR A 124 -5.32 -0.69 10.84
CA THR A 124 -5.80 0.04 9.65
C THR A 124 -6.97 -0.71 9.02
N ARG A 125 -6.83 -2.05 8.92
CA ARG A 125 -7.90 -2.93 8.43
C ARG A 125 -7.75 -4.34 8.99
N ILE A 126 -8.78 -5.14 8.77
CA ILE A 126 -8.77 -6.59 9.02
C ILE A 126 -9.14 -7.27 7.71
N ASP A 127 -8.23 -8.07 7.18
CA ASP A 127 -8.49 -8.88 5.99
C ASP A 127 -9.23 -10.16 6.41
N LEU A 128 -10.34 -10.45 5.73
CA LEU A 128 -11.19 -11.58 6.04
C LEU A 128 -11.24 -12.55 4.86
N ARG A 129 -11.04 -13.83 5.14
CA ARG A 129 -11.32 -14.92 4.20
C ARG A 129 -12.63 -15.57 4.56
N LEU A 130 -13.56 -15.58 3.62
CA LEU A 130 -14.87 -16.24 3.82
C LEU A 130 -14.72 -17.76 3.75
N ALA A 131 -15.59 -18.47 4.46
CA ALA A 131 -15.69 -19.92 4.35
C ALA A 131 -16.24 -20.33 2.98
N ALA A 132 -15.90 -21.55 2.56
CA ALA A 132 -16.40 -22.10 1.29
C ALA A 132 -17.92 -22.07 1.23
N GLY A 133 -18.48 -21.62 0.10
CA GLY A 133 -19.92 -21.53 -0.14
C GLY A 133 -20.63 -20.33 0.49
N VAL A 134 -19.92 -19.44 1.17
CA VAL A 134 -20.50 -18.20 1.71
C VAL A 134 -20.47 -17.10 0.66
N SER A 135 -21.65 -16.57 0.32
CA SER A 135 -21.76 -15.43 -0.59
C SER A 135 -21.17 -14.16 0.03
N PRO A 136 -20.34 -13.37 -0.69
CA PRO A 136 -19.80 -12.11 -0.19
C PRO A 136 -20.88 -11.10 0.24
N GLY A 137 -22.01 -11.03 -0.49
CA GLY A 137 -23.10 -10.12 -0.15
C GLY A 137 -23.74 -10.45 1.20
N THR A 138 -24.14 -11.71 1.40
CA THR A 138 -24.71 -12.15 2.68
C THR A 138 -23.75 -12.06 3.86
N ALA A 139 -22.46 -12.25 3.61
CA ALA A 139 -21.45 -12.05 4.64
C ALA A 139 -21.30 -10.56 5.00
N ARG A 140 -21.30 -9.69 3.99
CA ARG A 140 -21.23 -8.23 4.15
C ARG A 140 -22.39 -7.71 5.00
N ASP A 141 -23.64 -8.05 4.65
CA ASP A 141 -24.83 -7.59 5.36
C ASP A 141 -24.83 -8.03 6.82
N ALA A 142 -24.48 -9.28 7.06
CA ALA A 142 -24.40 -9.84 8.41
C ALA A 142 -23.28 -9.22 9.27
N LEU A 143 -22.15 -8.88 8.67
CA LEU A 143 -21.04 -8.22 9.33
C LEU A 143 -21.35 -6.74 9.60
N GLN A 144 -21.91 -6.03 8.60
CA GLN A 144 -22.24 -4.61 8.70
C GLN A 144 -23.21 -4.33 9.86
N ALA A 145 -24.17 -5.22 10.11
CA ALA A 145 -25.12 -5.12 11.22
C ALA A 145 -24.45 -5.19 12.62
N MET A 146 -23.21 -5.66 12.70
CA MET A 146 -22.49 -5.88 13.97
C MET A 146 -21.32 -4.91 14.18
N LEU A 147 -20.93 -4.18 13.14
CA LEU A 147 -19.79 -3.28 13.20
C LEU A 147 -20.21 -1.93 13.80
N PRO A 148 -19.32 -1.30 14.58
CA PRO A 148 -19.54 0.05 15.07
C PRO A 148 -19.59 1.06 13.93
N ALA A 149 -20.19 2.22 14.18
CA ALA A 149 -20.22 3.32 13.22
C ALA A 149 -18.79 3.73 12.83
N GLY A 150 -18.57 3.92 11.52
CA GLY A 150 -17.26 4.29 10.97
C GLY A 150 -16.42 3.13 10.45
N VAL A 151 -16.80 1.88 10.68
CA VAL A 151 -16.16 0.71 10.07
C VAL A 151 -16.88 0.32 8.78
N VAL A 152 -16.14 0.25 7.68
CA VAL A 152 -16.67 -0.06 6.35
C VAL A 152 -16.14 -1.40 5.86
N ILE A 153 -17.01 -2.22 5.30
CA ILE A 153 -16.61 -3.46 4.64
C ILE A 153 -16.45 -3.19 3.16
N GLN A 154 -15.27 -3.49 2.64
CA GLN A 154 -14.94 -3.36 1.21
C GLN A 154 -14.56 -4.73 0.64
N ALA A 155 -15.04 -5.03 -0.56
CA ALA A 155 -14.52 -6.14 -1.34
C ALA A 155 -13.24 -5.69 -2.05
N PRO A 156 -12.24 -6.58 -2.25
CA PRO A 156 -10.97 -6.23 -2.92
C PRO A 156 -11.17 -5.52 -4.28
N ALA A 157 -12.09 -6.02 -5.10
CA ALA A 157 -12.43 -5.40 -6.39
C ALA A 157 -13.02 -3.99 -6.26
N GLU A 158 -13.74 -3.69 -5.19
CA GLU A 158 -14.28 -2.34 -4.93
C GLU A 158 -13.17 -1.36 -4.53
N ALA A 159 -12.21 -1.81 -3.73
CA ALA A 159 -11.05 -1.01 -3.31
C ALA A 159 -10.14 -0.67 -4.51
N GLU A 160 -9.88 -1.64 -5.38
CA GLU A 160 -9.10 -1.45 -6.61
C GLU A 160 -9.81 -0.48 -7.59
N ASN A 161 -11.12 -0.65 -7.78
CA ASN A 161 -11.91 0.24 -8.63
C ASN A 161 -11.96 1.68 -8.09
N GLN A 162 -12.02 1.86 -6.78
CA GLN A 162 -12.03 3.18 -6.17
C GLN A 162 -10.68 3.90 -6.36
N ALA A 163 -9.57 3.20 -6.19
CA ALA A 163 -8.23 3.73 -6.45
C ALA A 163 -8.04 4.07 -7.94
N ALA A 164 -8.51 3.21 -8.85
CA ALA A 164 -8.46 3.42 -10.30
C ALA A 164 -9.33 4.63 -10.73
N ASN A 165 -10.51 4.80 -10.13
CA ASN A 165 -11.40 5.93 -10.42
C ASN A 165 -10.83 7.27 -9.96
N LEU A 166 -10.18 7.32 -8.79
CA LEU A 166 -9.48 8.51 -8.32
C LEU A 166 -8.33 8.89 -9.27
N SER A 167 -7.53 7.93 -9.70
CA SER A 167 -6.45 8.15 -10.68
C SER A 167 -6.98 8.64 -12.03
N ARG A 168 -8.12 8.10 -12.48
CA ARG A 168 -8.78 8.54 -13.73
C ARG A 168 -9.30 9.96 -13.62
N ALA A 169 -9.95 10.32 -12.51
CA ALA A 169 -10.45 11.67 -12.28
C ALA A 169 -9.31 12.71 -12.26
N TYR A 170 -8.20 12.40 -11.60
CA TYR A 170 -7.00 13.22 -11.61
C TYR A 170 -6.44 13.43 -13.02
N ARG A 171 -6.34 12.36 -13.80
CA ARG A 171 -5.81 12.40 -15.17
C ARG A 171 -6.70 13.22 -16.09
N VAL A 172 -8.02 13.10 -15.99
CA VAL A 172 -8.98 13.90 -16.75
C VAL A 172 -8.84 15.38 -16.41
N ASN A 173 -8.76 15.73 -15.12
CA ASN A 173 -8.57 17.12 -14.70
C ASN A 173 -7.25 17.70 -15.22
N LEU A 174 -6.15 16.97 -15.14
CA LEU A 174 -4.85 17.41 -15.68
C LEU A 174 -4.90 17.59 -17.20
N THR A 175 -5.58 16.69 -17.92
CA THR A 175 -5.76 16.80 -19.38
C THR A 175 -6.58 18.02 -19.75
N MET A 176 -7.66 18.32 -19.01
CA MET A 176 -8.46 19.53 -19.25
C MET A 176 -7.66 20.83 -18.97
N LEU A 177 -6.89 20.86 -17.88
CA LEU A 177 -6.02 21.99 -17.58
C LEU A 177 -4.95 22.19 -18.66
N ALA A 178 -4.33 21.12 -19.13
CA ALA A 178 -3.34 21.16 -20.21
C ALA A 178 -3.98 21.64 -21.53
N ALA A 179 -5.20 21.19 -21.86
CA ALA A 179 -5.92 21.62 -23.04
C ALA A 179 -6.27 23.12 -22.98
N MET A 180 -6.73 23.62 -21.82
CA MET A 180 -7.00 25.04 -21.62
C MET A 180 -5.73 25.89 -21.75
N ALA A 181 -4.62 25.45 -21.17
CA ALA A 181 -3.32 26.12 -21.26
C ALA A 181 -2.84 26.19 -22.73
N LEU A 182 -2.97 25.07 -23.47
CA LEU A 182 -2.61 24.99 -24.87
C LEU A 182 -3.47 25.93 -25.73
N LEU A 183 -4.78 25.99 -25.48
CA LEU A 183 -5.73 26.84 -26.19
C LEU A 183 -5.44 28.33 -25.95
N THR A 184 -5.17 28.68 -24.68
CA THR A 184 -4.81 30.06 -24.31
C THR A 184 -3.46 30.46 -24.93
N GLY A 185 -2.45 29.58 -24.86
CA GLY A 185 -1.13 29.78 -25.46
C GLY A 185 -1.22 29.91 -26.98
N GLY A 186 -2.00 29.05 -27.64
CA GLY A 186 -2.26 29.11 -29.09
C GLY A 186 -2.95 30.39 -29.51
N PHE A 187 -3.93 30.85 -28.74
CA PHE A 187 -4.61 32.13 -29.00
C PHE A 187 -3.67 33.32 -28.85
N LEU A 188 -2.80 33.33 -27.84
CA LEU A 188 -1.81 34.40 -27.66
C LEU A 188 -0.81 34.45 -28.84
N VAL A 189 -0.31 33.29 -29.26
CA VAL A 189 0.61 33.22 -30.42
C VAL A 189 -0.08 33.67 -31.70
N PHE A 190 -1.32 33.22 -31.95
CA PHE A 190 -2.10 33.62 -33.09
C PHE A 190 -2.35 35.12 -33.09
N SER A 191 -2.75 35.71 -31.96
CA SER A 191 -3.00 37.15 -31.80
C SER A 191 -1.73 37.97 -32.06
N ALA A 192 -0.57 37.51 -31.56
CA ALA A 192 0.70 38.18 -31.79
C ALA A 192 1.12 38.15 -33.27
N GLN A 193 0.90 37.02 -33.95
CA GLN A 193 1.21 36.89 -35.38
C GLN A 193 0.24 37.73 -36.27
N ALA A 194 -1.06 37.74 -35.95
CA ALA A 194 -2.04 38.53 -36.65
C ALA A 194 -1.72 40.05 -36.58
N LEU A 195 -1.26 40.51 -35.42
CA LEU A 195 -0.82 41.91 -35.25
C LEU A 195 0.45 42.24 -36.04
N SER A 196 1.35 41.24 -36.20
CA SER A 196 2.60 41.43 -36.97
C SER A 196 2.38 41.54 -38.48
N VAL A 197 1.32 40.96 -39.03
CA VAL A 197 1.00 40.99 -40.47
C VAL A 197 0.29 42.27 -40.89
N VAL A 198 -0.30 43.03 -39.97
CA VAL A 198 -1.04 44.27 -40.23
C VAL A 198 -0.11 45.50 -40.22
N ARG A 199 1.18 45.33 -39.95
CA ARG A 199 2.22 46.37 -40.02
C ARG A 199 3.02 46.24 -41.29
#